data_1d2f4304b1814d562cb9b8c2ee573c08
#
_entry.id   1d2f4304b1814d562cb9b8c2ee573c08
#
_cell.length_a   1.000
_cell.length_b   1.000
_cell.length_c   1.000
_cell.angle_alpha   90.00
_cell.angle_beta   90.00
_cell.angle_gamma   90.00
#
_symmetry.space_group_name_H-M   'P 1'
#
loop_
_entity.id
_entity.type
_entity.pdbx_description
1 polymer ?
#
loop_
_entity_poly.entity_id
_entity_poly.type
_entity_poly.pdbx_seq_one_letter_code
_entity_poly.pdbx_strand_id
1 'polypeptide(L)'
;RLFRRQRQMCIRDSPYRCPPGPYERVSMTAHLLKAKNPTAKIIVADPKPKFSKMGLFQEGWGSHYSGMIDWIGSEFGGGSVSVDPDAMTVTIDGEVTKVDACNVIPAMKAGRICEIAGITEGNWAPVSGHTMQSRIDENIHVLGDASAQGDMPKSGYSANSQAKVAAMAVRGALTGSKVFPAKFSNTCWSLIDTNDGVKVGATYEATDEKIAKIDGFVSKTGEAADLRKATYEESIGWYSGITADMFG
;
A
#
# COMPACT_ATOMS: atom_id res chain seq x y z
N ARG A 1 34.47 -0.09 19.20
CA ARG A 1 33.40 0.71 18.57
C ARG A 1 32.48 -0.27 17.90
N LEU A 2 31.31 -0.53 18.50
CA LEU A 2 30.21 -1.30 17.92
C LEU A 2 29.66 -0.46 16.77
N PHE A 3 29.91 -0.89 15.53
CA PHE A 3 29.30 -0.28 14.36
C PHE A 3 27.78 -0.56 14.40
N ARG A 4 26.98 0.46 14.66
CA ARG A 4 25.53 0.40 14.47
C ARG A 4 25.29 0.28 12.96
N ARG A 5 24.86 -0.88 12.51
CA ARG A 5 24.47 -1.07 11.11
C ARG A 5 23.12 -0.38 10.91
N GLN A 6 23.06 0.54 9.97
CA GLN A 6 21.85 1.30 9.64
C GLN A 6 21.27 0.76 8.33
N ARG A 7 19.95 0.56 8.34
CA ARG A 7 19.19 0.30 7.12
C ARG A 7 18.19 1.43 6.93
N GLN A 8 18.05 1.91 5.70
CA GLN A 8 17.24 3.07 5.41
C GLN A 8 16.17 2.74 4.39
N MET A 9 14.96 3.28 4.60
CA MET A 9 13.89 3.26 3.62
C MET A 9 13.55 4.70 3.25
N CYS A 10 13.69 5.05 1.96
CA CYS A 10 13.29 6.33 1.43
C CYS A 10 11.99 6.15 0.63
N ILE A 11 10.97 6.93 0.95
CA ILE A 11 9.70 6.96 0.25
C ILE A 11 9.67 8.24 -0.57
N ARG A 12 9.59 8.12 -1.90
CA ARG A 12 9.46 9.27 -2.81
C ARG A 12 8.06 9.27 -3.41
N ASP A 13 7.41 10.43 -3.32
CA ASP A 13 6.14 10.80 -3.93
C ASP A 13 4.88 9.98 -3.56
N SER A 14 3.78 10.68 -3.55
CA SER A 14 2.43 10.18 -3.32
C SER A 14 1.57 10.51 -4.55
N PRO A 15 0.57 9.68 -4.91
CA PRO A 15 0.15 8.47 -4.22
C PRO A 15 0.93 7.22 -4.70
N TYR A 16 1.40 6.41 -3.78
CA TYR A 16 1.94 5.09 -4.11
C TYR A 16 0.91 3.99 -3.84
N ARG A 17 1.16 2.82 -4.44
CA ARG A 17 0.32 1.63 -4.28
C ARG A 17 0.40 1.11 -2.86
N CYS A 18 -0.69 0.53 -2.37
CA CYS A 18 -0.80 0.00 -1.01
C CYS A 18 -0.33 1.02 0.05
N PRO A 19 -1.16 2.02 0.39
CA PRO A 19 -0.75 3.12 1.27
C PRO A 19 -0.08 2.73 2.58
N PRO A 20 -0.43 1.62 3.27
CA PRO A 20 0.28 1.17 4.47
C PRO A 20 1.49 0.27 4.17
N GLY A 21 1.67 -0.23 2.95
CA GLY A 21 2.68 -1.25 2.60
C GLY A 21 4.12 -0.91 2.96
N PRO A 22 4.62 0.32 2.72
CA PRO A 22 5.95 0.72 3.12
C PRO A 22 6.22 0.58 4.62
N TYR A 23 5.25 0.95 5.45
CA TYR A 23 5.36 0.94 6.91
C TYR A 23 5.23 -0.48 7.48
N GLU A 24 4.42 -1.33 6.87
CA GLU A 24 4.41 -2.75 7.15
C GLU A 24 5.77 -3.40 6.84
N ARG A 25 6.39 -3.06 5.70
CA ARG A 25 7.75 -3.50 5.38
C ARG A 25 8.77 -3.06 6.42
N VAL A 26 8.64 -1.84 6.97
CA VAL A 26 9.46 -1.37 8.10
C VAL A 26 9.28 -2.29 9.30
N SER A 27 8.05 -2.62 9.68
CA SER A 27 7.74 -3.54 10.78
C SER A 27 8.35 -4.92 10.57
N MET A 28 8.16 -5.51 9.39
CA MET A 28 8.74 -6.83 9.05
C MET A 28 10.27 -6.81 9.05
N THR A 29 10.88 -5.71 8.56
CA THR A 29 12.34 -5.55 8.60
C THR A 29 12.83 -5.42 10.04
N ALA A 30 12.13 -4.66 10.88
CA ALA A 30 12.45 -4.51 12.29
C ALA A 30 12.34 -5.84 13.04
N HIS A 31 11.29 -6.62 12.76
CA HIS A 31 11.10 -7.96 13.31
C HIS A 31 12.31 -8.89 13.03
N LEU A 32 12.75 -8.92 11.76
CA LEU A 32 13.92 -9.72 11.38
C LEU A 32 15.21 -9.20 12.02
N LEU A 33 15.40 -7.89 12.07
CA LEU A 33 16.60 -7.28 12.63
C LEU A 33 16.66 -7.42 14.14
N LYS A 34 15.54 -7.31 14.85
CA LYS A 34 15.47 -7.51 16.30
C LYS A 34 16.05 -8.87 16.72
N ALA A 35 15.77 -9.90 15.92
CA ALA A 35 16.29 -11.25 16.18
C ALA A 35 17.75 -11.43 15.76
N LYS A 36 18.21 -10.79 14.67
CA LYS A 36 19.53 -11.04 14.07
C LYS A 36 20.57 -9.96 14.39
N ASN A 37 20.14 -8.74 14.59
CA ASN A 37 21.00 -7.59 14.87
C ASN A 37 20.21 -6.54 15.68
N PRO A 38 20.03 -6.73 17.00
CA PRO A 38 19.19 -5.88 17.83
C PRO A 38 19.70 -4.43 17.96
N THR A 39 20.93 -4.14 17.55
CA THR A 39 21.51 -2.80 17.52
C THR A 39 21.28 -2.07 16.20
N ALA A 40 20.64 -2.71 15.22
CA ALA A 40 20.34 -2.11 13.94
C ALA A 40 19.35 -0.93 14.09
N LYS A 41 19.48 0.04 13.19
CA LYS A 41 18.57 1.19 13.07
C LYS A 41 17.91 1.18 11.71
N ILE A 42 16.65 1.57 11.68
CA ILE A 42 15.88 1.79 10.45
C ILE A 42 15.47 3.26 10.43
N ILE A 43 15.91 3.98 9.41
CA ILE A 43 15.50 5.35 9.17
C ILE A 43 14.50 5.36 8.01
N VAL A 44 13.34 5.95 8.23
CA VAL A 44 12.27 6.08 7.23
C VAL A 44 12.14 7.55 6.86
N ALA A 45 12.61 7.95 5.69
CA ALA A 45 12.41 9.29 5.15
C ALA A 45 11.14 9.32 4.29
N ASP A 46 10.19 10.17 4.65
CA ASP A 46 8.85 10.23 4.07
C ASP A 46 8.53 11.65 3.62
N PRO A 47 8.20 11.90 2.34
CA PRO A 47 7.83 13.22 1.85
C PRO A 47 6.45 13.70 2.34
N LYS A 48 5.77 12.90 3.15
CA LYS A 48 4.45 13.25 3.71
C LYS A 48 4.55 13.59 5.19
N PRO A 49 3.69 14.50 5.68
CA PRO A 49 3.59 14.79 7.12
C PRO A 49 2.85 13.69 7.89
N LYS A 50 2.11 12.83 7.19
CA LYS A 50 1.30 11.73 7.77
C LYS A 50 1.19 10.56 6.81
N PHE A 51 0.92 9.37 7.35
CA PHE A 51 0.69 8.18 6.55
C PHE A 51 -0.48 7.32 7.07
N SER A 52 -0.91 6.38 6.24
CA SER A 52 -2.04 5.51 6.56
C SER A 52 -1.77 4.68 7.82
N LYS A 53 -2.67 4.76 8.81
CA LYS A 53 -2.57 4.07 10.10
C LYS A 53 -1.36 4.48 10.95
N MET A 54 -0.86 5.72 10.79
CA MET A 54 0.36 6.20 11.44
C MET A 54 0.38 5.95 12.96
N GLY A 55 -0.68 6.33 13.69
CA GLY A 55 -0.75 6.13 15.14
C GLY A 55 -0.66 4.65 15.54
N LEU A 56 -1.25 3.75 14.76
CA LEU A 56 -1.21 2.30 15.00
C LEU A 56 0.19 1.72 14.78
N PHE A 57 0.88 2.15 13.72
CA PHE A 57 2.26 1.74 13.47
C PHE A 57 3.20 2.28 14.54
N GLN A 58 3.07 3.55 14.92
CA GLN A 58 3.90 4.16 15.96
C GLN A 58 3.69 3.51 17.33
N GLU A 59 2.45 3.17 17.69
CA GLU A 59 2.12 2.40 18.90
C GLU A 59 2.82 1.04 18.87
N GLY A 60 2.68 0.29 17.78
CA GLY A 60 3.30 -1.02 17.64
C GLY A 60 4.83 -0.95 17.60
N TRP A 61 5.40 0.02 16.89
CA TRP A 61 6.87 0.22 16.88
C TRP A 61 7.41 0.58 18.24
N GLY A 62 6.70 1.40 19.01
CA GLY A 62 7.05 1.71 20.39
C GLY A 62 7.07 0.48 21.28
N SER A 63 6.08 -0.41 21.11
CA SER A 63 5.94 -1.63 21.92
C SER A 63 6.94 -2.72 21.52
N HIS A 64 7.11 -2.99 20.23
CA HIS A 64 7.90 -4.13 19.75
C HIS A 64 9.35 -3.77 19.38
N TYR A 65 9.60 -2.55 18.90
CA TYR A 65 10.87 -2.13 18.29
C TYR A 65 11.39 -0.82 18.85
N SER A 66 11.20 -0.58 20.15
CA SER A 66 11.58 0.65 20.82
C SER A 66 13.00 1.08 20.49
N GLY A 67 13.15 2.32 19.99
CA GLY A 67 14.43 2.91 19.63
C GLY A 67 15.10 2.29 18.39
N MET A 68 14.44 1.39 17.62
CA MET A 68 14.99 0.80 16.41
C MET A 68 14.55 1.54 15.14
N ILE A 69 13.39 2.16 15.14
CA ILE A 69 12.78 2.80 13.98
C ILE A 69 12.68 4.29 14.21
N ASP A 70 13.25 5.08 13.30
CA ASP A 70 13.18 6.53 13.28
C ASP A 70 12.44 6.96 11.99
N TRP A 71 11.26 7.54 12.13
CA TRP A 71 10.47 8.08 11.02
C TRP A 71 10.66 9.59 10.91
N ILE A 72 11.05 10.05 9.72
CA ILE A 72 11.32 11.45 9.39
C ILE A 72 10.30 11.88 8.34
N GLY A 73 9.27 12.61 8.76
CA GLY A 73 8.27 13.18 7.85
C GLY A 73 8.76 14.43 7.12
N SER A 74 7.93 14.94 6.21
CA SER A 74 8.25 16.13 5.41
C SER A 74 8.58 17.37 6.26
N GLU A 75 7.97 17.50 7.41
CA GLU A 75 8.21 18.63 8.35
C GLU A 75 9.61 18.61 8.96
N PHE A 76 10.29 17.46 8.88
CA PHE A 76 11.65 17.23 9.42
C PHE A 76 12.63 16.86 8.28
N GLY A 77 12.39 17.34 7.07
CA GLY A 77 13.28 17.14 5.93
C GLY A 77 13.13 15.80 5.19
N GLY A 78 12.20 14.92 5.61
CA GLY A 78 11.99 13.60 4.99
C GLY A 78 11.60 13.62 3.52
N GLY A 79 11.17 14.78 2.98
CA GLY A 79 10.91 14.97 1.56
C GLY A 79 12.13 15.33 0.72
N SER A 80 13.21 15.81 1.34
CA SER A 80 14.46 16.18 0.67
C SER A 80 15.47 15.05 0.76
N VAL A 81 15.37 14.07 -0.16
CA VAL A 81 16.18 12.85 -0.11
C VAL A 81 16.90 12.63 -1.43
N SER A 82 18.20 12.34 -1.35
CA SER A 82 19.00 11.79 -2.46
C SER A 82 19.77 10.56 -2.01
N VAL A 83 20.08 9.67 -2.96
CA VAL A 83 20.75 8.40 -2.70
C VAL A 83 21.94 8.28 -3.65
N ASP A 84 23.10 7.96 -3.09
CA ASP A 84 24.28 7.56 -3.83
C ASP A 84 24.51 6.05 -3.62
N PRO A 85 24.19 5.21 -4.62
CA PRO A 85 24.31 3.77 -4.50
C PRO A 85 25.77 3.29 -4.48
N ASP A 86 26.69 4.03 -5.09
CA ASP A 86 28.11 3.65 -5.16
C ASP A 86 28.81 3.92 -3.82
N ALA A 87 28.50 5.06 -3.21
CA ALA A 87 29.00 5.41 -1.88
C ALA A 87 28.21 4.72 -0.76
N MET A 88 27.07 4.11 -1.05
CA MET A 88 26.12 3.60 -0.05
C MET A 88 25.74 4.67 0.97
N THR A 89 25.35 5.84 0.48
CA THR A 89 24.92 6.96 1.31
C THR A 89 23.53 7.45 0.94
N VAL A 90 22.83 7.95 1.94
CA VAL A 90 21.56 8.65 1.78
C VAL A 90 21.68 10.03 2.41
N THR A 91 21.30 11.05 1.68
CA THR A 91 21.25 12.42 2.16
C THR A 91 19.80 12.78 2.45
N ILE A 92 19.51 13.21 3.68
CA ILE A 92 18.19 13.68 4.10
C ILE A 92 18.39 15.11 4.59
N ASP A 93 17.72 16.08 3.97
CA ASP A 93 17.80 17.49 4.31
C ASP A 93 19.25 18.03 4.43
N GLY A 94 20.12 17.57 3.52
CA GLY A 94 21.53 17.92 3.49
C GLY A 94 22.44 17.09 4.40
N GLU A 95 21.91 16.31 5.32
CA GLU A 95 22.69 15.43 6.18
C GLU A 95 22.98 14.10 5.49
N VAL A 96 24.26 13.77 5.31
CA VAL A 96 24.74 12.55 4.65
C VAL A 96 24.91 11.42 5.67
N THR A 97 24.21 10.33 5.46
CA THR A 97 24.28 9.13 6.30
C THR A 97 24.73 7.93 5.49
N LYS A 98 25.76 7.22 5.97
CA LYS A 98 26.18 5.94 5.38
C LYS A 98 25.22 4.82 5.83
N VAL A 99 24.82 3.97 4.87
CA VAL A 99 23.85 2.90 5.11
C VAL A 99 24.38 1.56 4.62
N ASP A 100 23.97 0.47 5.27
CA ASP A 100 24.30 -0.89 4.83
C ASP A 100 23.31 -1.42 3.78
N ALA A 101 22.09 -0.88 3.78
CA ALA A 101 21.06 -1.18 2.77
C ALA A 101 20.11 0.01 2.63
N CYS A 102 19.68 0.27 1.42
CA CYS A 102 18.67 1.29 1.11
C CYS A 102 17.55 0.71 0.28
N ASN A 103 16.30 1.02 0.63
CA ASN A 103 15.12 0.71 -0.17
C ASN A 103 14.46 2.02 -0.59
N VAL A 104 14.48 2.31 -1.88
CA VAL A 104 13.86 3.51 -2.44
C VAL A 104 12.53 3.15 -3.08
N ILE A 105 11.46 3.87 -2.72
CA ILE A 105 10.15 3.76 -3.35
C ILE A 105 9.95 4.98 -4.23
N PRO A 106 10.12 4.86 -5.56
CA PRO A 106 9.97 5.99 -6.49
C PRO A 106 8.51 6.37 -6.69
N ALA A 107 8.27 7.52 -7.33
CA ALA A 107 6.96 7.88 -7.86
C ALA A 107 6.42 6.76 -8.75
N MET A 108 5.13 6.48 -8.60
CA MET A 108 4.48 5.37 -9.29
C MET A 108 3.49 5.85 -10.34
N LYS A 109 3.38 5.08 -11.41
CA LYS A 109 2.41 5.27 -12.49
C LYS A 109 1.90 3.93 -13.00
N ALA A 110 0.89 3.97 -13.86
CA ALA A 110 0.40 2.79 -14.58
C ALA A 110 1.55 2.10 -15.34
N GLY A 111 1.43 0.79 -15.52
CA GLY A 111 2.41 0.03 -16.27
C GLY A 111 2.57 0.56 -17.70
N ARG A 112 3.76 0.42 -18.28
CA ARG A 112 4.11 0.94 -19.61
C ARG A 112 3.13 0.53 -20.72
N ILE A 113 2.48 -0.61 -20.57
CA ILE A 113 1.46 -1.08 -21.54
C ILE A 113 0.29 -0.08 -21.67
N CYS A 114 -0.09 0.59 -20.60
CA CYS A 114 -1.15 1.60 -20.65
C CYS A 114 -0.73 2.86 -21.42
N GLU A 115 0.55 3.25 -21.31
CA GLU A 115 1.13 4.34 -22.11
C GLU A 115 1.19 3.96 -23.60
N ILE A 116 1.65 2.74 -23.92
CA ILE A 116 1.75 2.24 -25.29
C ILE A 116 0.36 2.17 -25.94
N ALA A 117 -0.66 1.74 -25.19
CA ALA A 117 -2.04 1.68 -25.64
C ALA A 117 -2.73 3.06 -25.72
N GLY A 118 -2.08 4.13 -25.24
CA GLY A 118 -2.64 5.48 -25.28
C GLY A 118 -3.86 5.68 -24.36
N ILE A 119 -3.98 4.87 -23.28
CA ILE A 119 -5.14 4.86 -22.39
C ILE A 119 -4.88 5.49 -21.02
N THR A 120 -3.87 6.35 -20.89
CA THR A 120 -3.55 7.06 -19.65
C THR A 120 -3.90 8.53 -19.72
N GLU A 121 -4.39 9.07 -18.61
CA GLU A 121 -4.45 10.51 -18.32
C GLU A 121 -3.54 10.76 -17.11
N GLY A 122 -2.51 11.57 -17.29
CA GLY A 122 -1.46 11.71 -16.30
C GLY A 122 -0.78 10.36 -16.00
N ASN A 123 -0.78 9.96 -14.75
CA ASN A 123 -0.08 8.73 -14.31
C ASN A 123 -0.93 7.45 -14.36
N TRP A 124 -2.24 7.53 -14.63
CA TRP A 124 -3.16 6.41 -14.46
C TRP A 124 -4.15 6.30 -15.61
N ALA A 125 -4.71 5.09 -15.81
CA ALA A 125 -5.77 4.87 -16.78
C ALA A 125 -7.15 5.21 -16.18
N PRO A 126 -7.88 6.20 -16.73
CA PRO A 126 -9.24 6.54 -16.29
C PRO A 126 -10.21 5.41 -16.66
N VAL A 127 -11.07 5.03 -15.69
CA VAL A 127 -12.02 3.92 -15.86
C VAL A 127 -13.43 4.32 -15.42
N SER A 128 -14.42 3.65 -16.00
CA SER A 128 -15.79 3.66 -15.51
C SER A 128 -15.89 2.83 -14.23
N GLY A 129 -16.43 3.39 -13.17
CA GLY A 129 -16.71 2.65 -11.93
C GLY A 129 -17.72 1.51 -12.13
N HIS A 130 -18.60 1.60 -13.13
CA HIS A 130 -19.63 0.60 -13.37
C HIS A 130 -19.11 -0.70 -14.01
N THR A 131 -18.02 -0.63 -14.79
CA THR A 131 -17.55 -1.73 -15.62
C THR A 131 -16.06 -1.98 -15.60
N MET A 132 -15.27 -1.07 -15.01
CA MET A 132 -13.81 -1.01 -15.12
C MET A 132 -13.31 -0.82 -16.57
N GLN A 133 -14.19 -0.43 -17.48
CA GLN A 133 -13.87 -0.11 -18.89
C GLN A 133 -13.08 1.20 -18.94
N SER A 134 -12.07 1.28 -19.79
CA SER A 134 -11.33 2.53 -20.02
C SER A 134 -12.26 3.63 -20.54
N ARG A 135 -12.07 4.85 -20.07
CA ARG A 135 -12.81 6.01 -20.58
C ARG A 135 -12.23 6.54 -21.90
N ILE A 136 -11.10 6.01 -22.36
CA ILE A 136 -10.41 6.41 -23.60
C ILE A 136 -10.66 5.42 -24.71
N ASP A 137 -10.64 4.10 -24.40
CA ASP A 137 -10.92 3.05 -25.37
C ASP A 137 -11.92 2.04 -24.78
N GLU A 138 -13.10 1.98 -25.38
CA GLU A 138 -14.22 1.15 -24.91
C GLU A 138 -13.98 -0.36 -25.00
N ASN A 139 -12.98 -0.79 -25.76
CA ASN A 139 -12.65 -2.20 -25.91
C ASN A 139 -11.65 -2.69 -24.84
N ILE A 140 -11.15 -1.79 -23.98
CA ILE A 140 -10.14 -2.09 -22.98
C ILE A 140 -10.72 -1.92 -21.57
N HIS A 141 -10.49 -2.92 -20.73
CA HIS A 141 -10.79 -2.86 -19.31
C HIS A 141 -9.49 -2.76 -18.52
N VAL A 142 -9.41 -1.82 -17.56
CA VAL A 142 -8.24 -1.63 -16.70
C VAL A 142 -8.67 -1.71 -15.25
N LEU A 143 -7.97 -2.52 -14.47
CA LEU A 143 -8.28 -2.72 -13.06
C LEU A 143 -6.99 -2.73 -12.20
N GLY A 144 -7.17 -2.72 -10.90
CA GLY A 144 -6.06 -2.74 -9.95
C GLY A 144 -5.22 -1.46 -9.99
N ASP A 145 -3.95 -1.62 -9.76
CA ASP A 145 -3.03 -0.52 -9.52
C ASP A 145 -2.84 0.43 -10.71
N ALA A 146 -3.13 -0.01 -11.93
CA ALA A 146 -3.01 0.83 -13.12
C ALA A 146 -4.18 1.80 -13.31
N SER A 147 -5.34 1.53 -12.71
CA SER A 147 -6.55 2.31 -12.91
C SER A 147 -6.63 3.56 -12.03
N ALA A 148 -7.27 4.62 -12.56
CA ALA A 148 -7.73 5.76 -11.77
C ALA A 148 -9.08 5.42 -11.14
N GLN A 149 -9.06 4.87 -9.94
CA GLN A 149 -10.20 4.19 -9.31
C GLN A 149 -10.93 5.02 -8.24
N GLY A 150 -10.80 6.34 -8.27
CA GLY A 150 -11.51 7.24 -7.36
C GLY A 150 -11.05 7.12 -5.90
N ASP A 151 -11.99 6.93 -4.98
CA ASP A 151 -11.72 6.87 -3.54
C ASP A 151 -11.17 5.50 -3.09
N MET A 152 -11.21 4.51 -3.96
CA MET A 152 -10.75 3.15 -3.65
C MET A 152 -9.20 3.10 -3.64
N PRO A 153 -8.56 2.57 -2.59
CA PRO A 153 -7.10 2.50 -2.54
C PRO A 153 -6.55 1.44 -3.49
N LYS A 154 -5.31 1.60 -3.91
CA LYS A 154 -4.59 0.63 -4.72
C LYS A 154 -4.07 -0.50 -3.82
N SER A 155 -4.68 -1.67 -3.91
CA SER A 155 -4.33 -2.87 -3.13
C SER A 155 -4.73 -4.14 -3.88
N GLY A 156 -4.16 -5.28 -3.48
CA GLY A 156 -4.55 -6.59 -4.02
C GLY A 156 -6.02 -6.91 -3.81
N TYR A 157 -6.59 -6.56 -2.66
CA TYR A 157 -8.02 -6.72 -2.39
C TYR A 157 -8.89 -5.88 -3.34
N SER A 158 -8.53 -4.60 -3.51
CA SER A 158 -9.21 -3.72 -4.47
C SER A 158 -9.15 -4.28 -5.88
N ALA A 159 -7.99 -4.75 -6.32
CA ALA A 159 -7.81 -5.35 -7.64
C ALA A 159 -8.69 -6.59 -7.84
N ASN A 160 -8.75 -7.49 -6.86
CA ASN A 160 -9.62 -8.68 -6.91
C ASN A 160 -11.11 -8.28 -6.96
N SER A 161 -11.52 -7.31 -6.14
CA SER A 161 -12.90 -6.79 -6.14
C SER A 161 -13.27 -6.18 -7.49
N GLN A 162 -12.37 -5.41 -8.10
CA GLN A 162 -12.56 -4.81 -9.43
C GLN A 162 -12.56 -5.86 -10.54
N ALA A 163 -11.74 -6.91 -10.42
CA ALA A 163 -11.69 -8.00 -11.39
C ALA A 163 -13.04 -8.70 -11.56
N LYS A 164 -13.77 -8.90 -10.45
CA LYS A 164 -15.11 -9.49 -10.46
C LYS A 164 -16.12 -8.60 -11.19
N VAL A 165 -16.04 -7.29 -11.00
CA VAL A 165 -16.88 -6.31 -11.73
C VAL A 165 -16.53 -6.30 -13.21
N ALA A 166 -15.25 -6.23 -13.56
CA ALA A 166 -14.80 -6.26 -14.96
C ALA A 166 -15.21 -7.55 -15.68
N ALA A 167 -15.00 -8.71 -15.04
CA ALA A 167 -15.40 -10.00 -15.61
C ALA A 167 -16.91 -10.08 -15.88
N MET A 168 -17.72 -9.56 -14.96
CA MET A 168 -19.17 -9.51 -15.14
C MET A 168 -19.58 -8.59 -16.31
N ALA A 169 -18.93 -7.43 -16.42
CA ALA A 169 -19.18 -6.48 -17.51
C ALA A 169 -18.78 -7.06 -18.88
N VAL A 170 -17.58 -7.65 -18.99
CA VAL A 170 -17.10 -8.32 -20.21
C VAL A 170 -18.02 -9.48 -20.61
N ARG A 171 -18.40 -10.34 -19.66
CA ARG A 171 -19.35 -11.42 -19.92
C ARG A 171 -20.69 -10.86 -20.44
N GLY A 172 -21.22 -9.82 -19.81
CA GLY A 172 -22.47 -9.18 -20.24
C GLY A 172 -22.38 -8.65 -21.68
N ALA A 173 -21.28 -7.97 -22.02
CA ALA A 173 -21.05 -7.45 -23.36
C ALA A 173 -20.96 -8.56 -24.42
N LEU A 174 -20.31 -9.69 -24.10
CA LEU A 174 -20.11 -10.79 -25.04
C LEU A 174 -21.33 -11.71 -25.20
N THR A 175 -22.15 -11.85 -24.18
CA THR A 175 -23.23 -12.86 -24.15
C THR A 175 -24.63 -12.29 -24.01
N GLY A 176 -24.78 -10.96 -23.81
CA GLY A 176 -26.07 -10.34 -23.49
C GLY A 176 -26.59 -10.70 -22.09
N SER A 177 -25.80 -11.35 -21.25
CA SER A 177 -26.24 -11.74 -19.89
C SER A 177 -26.37 -10.52 -18.99
N LYS A 178 -27.26 -10.62 -17.99
CA LYS A 178 -27.52 -9.54 -17.04
C LYS A 178 -26.24 -9.13 -16.30
N VAL A 179 -25.99 -7.83 -16.26
CA VAL A 179 -24.95 -7.19 -15.45
C VAL A 179 -25.63 -6.59 -14.21
N PHE A 180 -25.10 -6.89 -13.04
CA PHE A 180 -25.59 -6.30 -11.78
C PHE A 180 -24.85 -5.01 -11.46
N PRO A 181 -25.45 -4.10 -10.64
CA PRO A 181 -24.77 -2.90 -10.19
C PRO A 181 -23.43 -3.22 -9.52
N ALA A 182 -22.39 -2.51 -9.91
CA ALA A 182 -21.04 -2.70 -9.37
C ALA A 182 -21.00 -2.32 -7.89
N LYS A 183 -20.47 -3.22 -7.09
CA LYS A 183 -20.18 -3.02 -5.67
C LYS A 183 -18.75 -3.44 -5.39
N PHE A 184 -18.06 -2.66 -4.57
CA PHE A 184 -16.67 -2.91 -4.26
C PHE A 184 -16.43 -2.91 -2.76
N SER A 185 -15.39 -3.60 -2.37
CA SER A 185 -14.87 -3.55 -1.00
C SER A 185 -13.35 -3.59 -1.03
N ASN A 186 -12.75 -3.12 0.05
CA ASN A 186 -11.33 -3.23 0.29
C ASN A 186 -11.07 -3.38 1.78
N THR A 187 -10.14 -4.24 2.14
CA THR A 187 -9.51 -4.29 3.45
C THR A 187 -8.01 -4.40 3.28
N CYS A 188 -7.27 -3.53 3.96
CA CYS A 188 -5.81 -3.56 4.02
C CYS A 188 -5.40 -3.90 5.44
N TRP A 189 -4.99 -5.14 5.67
CA TRP A 189 -4.31 -5.54 6.89
C TRP A 189 -2.87 -5.02 6.87
N SER A 190 -2.28 -4.85 8.02
CA SER A 190 -0.85 -4.60 8.18
C SER A 190 -0.35 -5.32 9.41
N LEU A 191 0.68 -6.09 9.21
CA LEU A 191 1.35 -6.84 10.27
C LEU A 191 2.38 -5.92 10.96
N ILE A 192 2.27 -5.80 12.26
CA ILE A 192 3.22 -5.05 13.09
C ILE A 192 4.27 -6.01 13.64
N ASP A 193 3.83 -7.10 14.25
CA ASP A 193 4.67 -8.20 14.74
C ASP A 193 3.88 -9.51 14.66
N THR A 194 4.47 -10.62 15.08
CA THR A 194 3.76 -11.90 15.24
C THR A 194 2.59 -11.73 16.21
N ASN A 195 1.40 -12.15 15.81
CA ASN A 195 0.14 -11.99 16.54
C ASN A 195 -0.27 -10.51 16.79
N ASP A 196 0.28 -9.58 16.03
CA ASP A 196 -0.06 -8.17 16.11
C ASP A 196 -0.35 -7.60 14.72
N GLY A 197 -1.62 -7.44 14.39
CA GLY A 197 -2.10 -6.89 13.14
C GLY A 197 -3.10 -5.75 13.32
N VAL A 198 -3.12 -4.85 12.35
CA VAL A 198 -4.10 -3.75 12.25
C VAL A 198 -4.71 -3.74 10.87
N LYS A 199 -5.92 -3.17 10.75
CA LYS A 199 -6.62 -3.12 9.47
C LYS A 199 -7.32 -1.79 9.23
N VAL A 200 -7.54 -1.49 7.96
CA VAL A 200 -8.42 -0.43 7.46
C VAL A 200 -9.20 -0.98 6.29
N GLY A 201 -10.46 -0.69 6.23
CA GLY A 201 -11.30 -1.15 5.13
C GLY A 201 -12.45 -0.19 4.84
N ALA A 202 -13.07 -0.41 3.68
CA ALA A 202 -14.26 0.35 3.27
C ALA A 202 -15.06 -0.42 2.23
N THR A 203 -16.31 0.00 2.07
CA THR A 203 -17.19 -0.37 0.96
C THR A 203 -17.37 0.79 0.02
N TYR A 204 -17.59 0.48 -1.25
CA TYR A 204 -17.65 1.48 -2.31
C TYR A 204 -18.77 1.13 -3.29
N GLU A 205 -19.28 2.15 -3.97
CA GLU A 205 -20.20 2.02 -5.09
C GLU A 205 -19.69 2.75 -6.31
N ALA A 206 -20.18 2.34 -7.48
CA ALA A 206 -19.91 3.03 -8.72
C ALA A 206 -20.81 4.26 -8.84
N THR A 207 -20.21 5.39 -9.25
CA THR A 207 -20.91 6.57 -9.74
C THR A 207 -20.44 6.86 -11.16
N ASP A 208 -21.10 7.77 -11.87
CA ASP A 208 -20.68 8.18 -13.22
C ASP A 208 -19.29 8.83 -13.23
N GLU A 209 -18.90 9.44 -12.11
CA GLU A 209 -17.63 10.14 -11.98
C GLU A 209 -16.50 9.23 -11.50
N LYS A 210 -16.76 8.39 -10.48
CA LYS A 210 -15.72 7.60 -9.81
C LYS A 210 -16.29 6.38 -9.06
N ILE A 211 -15.41 5.56 -8.51
CA ILE A 211 -15.75 4.62 -7.45
C ILE A 211 -15.74 5.40 -6.12
N ALA A 212 -16.91 5.61 -5.54
CA ALA A 212 -17.12 6.46 -4.37
C ALA A 212 -17.19 5.62 -3.09
N LYS A 213 -16.55 6.10 -2.03
CA LYS A 213 -16.61 5.45 -0.71
C LYS A 213 -18.00 5.65 -0.08
N ILE A 214 -18.60 4.57 0.42
CA ILE A 214 -19.87 4.58 1.17
C ILE A 214 -19.59 4.63 2.68
N ASP A 215 -18.82 3.67 3.18
CA ASP A 215 -18.54 3.48 4.61
C ASP A 215 -17.15 2.88 4.79
N GLY A 216 -16.64 2.91 6.01
CA GLY A 216 -15.33 2.33 6.29
C GLY A 216 -15.02 2.24 7.78
N PHE A 217 -13.98 1.47 8.07
CA PHE A 217 -13.48 1.23 9.42
C PHE A 217 -11.95 1.26 9.46
N VAL A 218 -11.41 1.46 10.64
CA VAL A 218 -9.98 1.37 10.93
C VAL A 218 -9.79 0.87 12.36
N SER A 219 -8.78 0.04 12.57
CA SER A 219 -8.31 -0.33 13.92
C SER A 219 -8.04 0.90 14.77
N LYS A 220 -8.19 0.78 16.08
CA LYS A 220 -7.96 1.86 17.03
C LYS A 220 -6.66 1.64 17.80
N THR A 221 -6.03 2.72 18.23
CA THR A 221 -4.94 2.64 19.21
C THR A 221 -5.48 2.09 20.53
N GLY A 222 -4.66 1.33 21.26
CA GLY A 222 -5.06 0.70 22.51
C GLY A 222 -6.02 -0.49 22.38
N GLU A 223 -6.19 -1.06 21.17
CA GLU A 223 -6.94 -2.31 21.01
C GLU A 223 -6.32 -3.45 21.83
N ALA A 224 -7.17 -4.28 22.44
CA ALA A 224 -6.75 -5.45 23.21
C ALA A 224 -5.91 -6.43 22.35
N ALA A 225 -4.95 -7.11 22.98
CA ALA A 225 -4.05 -8.03 22.31
C ALA A 225 -4.79 -9.14 21.54
N ASP A 226 -5.89 -9.65 22.09
CA ASP A 226 -6.69 -10.69 21.42
C ASP A 226 -7.33 -10.18 20.13
N LEU A 227 -7.77 -8.93 20.08
CA LEU A 227 -8.30 -8.31 18.86
C LEU A 227 -7.21 -8.10 17.81
N ARG A 228 -6.03 -7.67 18.25
CA ARG A 228 -4.84 -7.51 17.40
C ARG A 228 -4.39 -8.85 16.80
N LYS A 229 -4.41 -9.90 17.62
CA LYS A 229 -4.14 -11.28 17.18
C LYS A 229 -5.19 -11.76 16.19
N ALA A 230 -6.47 -11.57 16.46
CA ALA A 230 -7.53 -11.95 15.52
C ALA A 230 -7.37 -11.23 14.18
N THR A 231 -7.00 -9.95 14.18
CA THR A 231 -6.70 -9.19 12.95
C THR A 231 -5.48 -9.72 12.20
N TYR A 232 -4.45 -10.17 12.91
CA TYR A 232 -3.30 -10.88 12.32
C TYR A 232 -3.75 -12.18 11.64
N GLU A 233 -4.53 -13.01 12.32
CA GLU A 233 -5.04 -14.28 11.79
C GLU A 233 -5.97 -14.07 10.58
N GLU A 234 -6.81 -13.03 10.60
CA GLU A 234 -7.62 -12.63 9.43
C GLU A 234 -6.75 -12.35 8.20
N SER A 235 -5.60 -11.69 8.37
CA SER A 235 -4.71 -11.37 7.24
C SER A 235 -4.14 -12.63 6.58
N ILE A 236 -3.79 -13.64 7.38
CA ILE A 236 -3.31 -14.93 6.90
C ILE A 236 -4.44 -15.68 6.17
N GLY A 237 -5.64 -15.70 6.78
CA GLY A 237 -6.83 -16.31 6.19
C GLY A 237 -7.22 -15.67 4.85
N TRP A 238 -7.16 -14.34 4.79
CA TRP A 238 -7.41 -13.61 3.54
C TRP A 238 -6.40 -13.98 2.44
N TYR A 239 -5.11 -14.07 2.77
CA TYR A 239 -4.09 -14.47 1.80
C TYR A 239 -4.36 -15.88 1.23
N SER A 240 -4.70 -16.82 2.11
CA SER A 240 -5.09 -18.18 1.68
C SER A 240 -6.36 -18.16 0.81
N GLY A 241 -7.36 -17.36 1.19
CA GLY A 241 -8.61 -17.23 0.45
C GLY A 241 -8.42 -16.62 -0.93
N ILE A 242 -7.65 -15.52 -1.06
CA ILE A 242 -7.43 -14.88 -2.36
C ILE A 242 -6.57 -15.74 -3.29
N THR A 243 -5.60 -16.46 -2.76
CA THR A 243 -4.80 -17.39 -3.58
C THR A 243 -5.64 -18.56 -4.11
N ALA A 244 -6.54 -19.09 -3.29
CA ALA A 244 -7.50 -20.10 -3.74
C ALA A 244 -8.49 -19.56 -4.79
N ASP A 245 -8.98 -18.32 -4.62
CA ASP A 245 -9.88 -17.65 -5.58
C ASP A 245 -9.19 -17.40 -6.95
N MET A 246 -7.87 -17.22 -6.96
CA MET A 246 -7.12 -16.92 -8.18
C MET A 246 -6.55 -18.15 -8.88
N PHE A 247 -6.21 -19.18 -8.15
CA PHE A 247 -5.45 -20.32 -8.67
C PHE A 247 -6.13 -21.69 -8.47
N GLY A 248 -7.30 -21.73 -7.85
CA GLY A 248 -8.09 -22.95 -7.60
C GLY A 248 -7.75 -23.58 -6.29
#